data_d567022f68e170896f4d502dbdf3190c
#
_entry.id   d567022f68e170896f4d502dbdf3190c
#
_cell.length_a   1.000
_cell.length_b   1.000
_cell.length_c   1.000
_cell.angle_alpha   90.00
_cell.angle_beta   90.00
_cell.angle_gamma   90.00
#
_symmetry.space_group_name_H-M   'P 1'
#
loop_
_entity.id
_entity.type
_entity.pdbx_description
1 polymer ?
#
loop_
_entity_poly.entity_id
_entity_poly.type
_entity_poly.pdbx_seq_one_letter_code
_entity_poly.pdbx_strand_id
1 'polypeptide(L)'
;LLAFDDDMMIDEAASRRHLRDVAATEGLSAITVNGHASEVHACDFDEQQRILEFCLEEEGDNLPLINGIYADGSLQAARLARMAQTAGAQALLVFPPNSMIMGGQLRPEMALTHFKTIADATDLPMIVFQYPQVSGQGYPFDTLLRMIQEIPSIKAIKDWSNDAMLHEKHIRELQGGAAGRAITVLTTHSAWLMASLSMGANGLLSGAGSVIPELQVALFQAVKAGDLATGQAINDRIYPLAQAFYTPPFLDMHNRMKECLVLLGRQ
;
A
#
# COMPACT_ATOMS: atom_id res chain seq x y z
N LEU A 1 8.13 -6.90 3.47
CA LEU A 1 9.13 -7.43 2.52
C LEU A 1 8.95 -8.94 2.37
N LEU A 2 9.41 -9.50 1.25
CA LEU A 2 9.42 -10.94 0.98
C LEU A 2 10.89 -11.39 0.88
N ALA A 3 11.23 -12.49 1.53
CA ALA A 3 12.55 -13.08 1.45
C ALA A 3 12.63 -14.08 0.30
N PHE A 4 13.79 -14.12 -0.37
CA PHE A 4 14.12 -15.11 -1.40
C PHE A 4 15.44 -15.79 -1.05
N ASP A 5 15.57 -17.04 -1.42
CA ASP A 5 16.82 -17.80 -1.29
C ASP A 5 17.77 -17.54 -2.49
N ASP A 6 18.92 -18.22 -2.48
CA ASP A 6 19.95 -18.08 -3.52
C ASP A 6 19.49 -18.60 -4.91
N ASP A 7 18.47 -19.43 -4.96
CA ASP A 7 17.84 -19.92 -6.17
C ASP A 7 16.67 -19.01 -6.64
N MET A 8 16.49 -17.86 -5.99
CA MET A 8 15.41 -16.88 -6.22
C MET A 8 14.00 -17.43 -5.91
N MET A 9 13.92 -18.50 -5.14
CA MET A 9 12.64 -19.03 -4.65
C MET A 9 12.26 -18.31 -3.35
N ILE A 10 10.95 -18.26 -3.04
CA ILE A 10 10.45 -17.65 -1.81
C ILE A 10 10.96 -18.45 -0.60
N ASP A 11 11.76 -17.79 0.27
CA ASP A 11 12.06 -18.30 1.59
C ASP A 11 10.90 -18.04 2.54
N GLU A 12 9.98 -19.00 2.60
CA GLU A 12 8.79 -18.92 3.44
C GLU A 12 9.15 -18.81 4.93
N ALA A 13 10.21 -19.50 5.40
CA ALA A 13 10.59 -19.47 6.79
C ALA A 13 11.12 -18.09 7.24
N ALA A 14 11.97 -17.48 6.41
CA ALA A 14 12.45 -16.11 6.66
C ALA A 14 11.30 -15.09 6.53
N SER A 15 10.42 -15.25 5.55
CA SER A 15 9.25 -14.37 5.35
C SER A 15 8.28 -14.43 6.53
N ARG A 16 8.01 -15.61 7.10
CA ARG A 16 7.20 -15.78 8.32
C ARG A 16 7.86 -15.12 9.54
N ARG A 17 9.17 -15.27 9.72
CA ARG A 17 9.90 -14.59 10.82
C ARG A 17 9.74 -13.07 10.71
N HIS A 18 10.00 -12.52 9.53
CA HIS A 18 9.85 -11.09 9.27
C HIS A 18 8.42 -10.59 9.49
N LEU A 19 7.40 -11.37 9.08
CA LEU A 19 6.01 -11.04 9.32
C LEU A 19 5.70 -10.92 10.81
N ARG A 20 6.13 -11.90 11.63
CA ARG A 20 5.95 -11.86 13.09
C ARG A 20 6.65 -10.66 13.73
N ASP A 21 7.88 -10.34 13.29
CA ASP A 21 8.60 -9.17 13.79
C ASP A 21 7.86 -7.86 13.52
N VAL A 22 7.27 -7.72 12.34
CA VAL A 22 6.46 -6.54 12.01
C VAL A 22 5.15 -6.54 12.80
N ALA A 23 4.47 -7.68 12.86
CA ALA A 23 3.16 -7.82 13.52
C ALA A 23 3.24 -7.57 15.03
N ALA A 24 4.40 -7.83 15.66
CA ALA A 24 4.64 -7.54 17.07
C ALA A 24 4.65 -6.04 17.41
N THR A 25 4.64 -5.16 16.40
CA THR A 25 4.63 -3.71 16.63
C THR A 25 3.25 -3.25 17.10
N GLU A 26 3.18 -2.78 18.33
CA GLU A 26 1.95 -2.22 18.89
C GLU A 26 1.49 -0.98 18.11
N GLY A 27 0.20 -0.91 17.83
CA GLY A 27 -0.41 0.22 17.10
C GLY A 27 -0.59 0.00 15.60
N LEU A 28 -0.18 -1.16 15.06
CA LEU A 28 -0.56 -1.56 13.72
C LEU A 28 -2.05 -1.91 13.67
N SER A 29 -2.72 -1.52 12.57
CA SER A 29 -4.14 -1.81 12.34
C SER A 29 -4.37 -2.91 11.31
N ALA A 30 -3.40 -3.16 10.43
CA ALA A 30 -3.43 -4.17 9.39
C ALA A 30 -2.04 -4.34 8.76
N ILE A 31 -1.85 -5.46 8.06
CA ILE A 31 -0.65 -5.70 7.23
C ILE A 31 -1.10 -5.92 5.78
N THR A 32 -0.37 -5.32 4.84
CA THR A 32 -0.58 -5.55 3.40
C THR A 32 0.45 -6.54 2.88
N VAL A 33 -0.03 -7.65 2.36
CA VAL A 33 0.74 -8.69 1.66
C VAL A 33 0.56 -8.57 0.15
N ASN A 34 1.40 -9.20 -0.64
CA ASN A 34 1.40 -9.03 -2.09
C ASN A 34 1.41 -7.55 -2.52
N GLY A 35 2.14 -6.73 -1.73
CA GLY A 35 2.28 -5.31 -1.97
C GLY A 35 3.51 -4.99 -2.81
N HIS A 36 3.71 -3.70 -3.11
CA HIS A 36 4.88 -3.26 -3.86
C HIS A 36 6.19 -3.60 -3.13
N ALA A 37 6.22 -3.36 -1.81
CA ALA A 37 7.40 -3.65 -0.99
C ALA A 37 7.74 -5.15 -0.88
N SER A 38 6.78 -6.04 -1.12
CA SER A 38 7.00 -7.49 -1.19
C SER A 38 7.21 -8.00 -2.62
N GLU A 39 7.57 -7.13 -3.55
CA GLU A 39 7.96 -7.48 -4.92
C GLU A 39 6.89 -8.30 -5.67
N VAL A 40 5.61 -8.01 -5.42
CA VAL A 40 4.47 -8.73 -6.05
C VAL A 40 4.57 -8.84 -7.57
N HIS A 41 5.26 -7.91 -8.22
CA HIS A 41 5.48 -7.90 -9.67
C HIS A 41 6.40 -9.03 -10.16
N ALA A 42 7.18 -9.66 -9.25
CA ALA A 42 8.04 -10.80 -9.53
C ALA A 42 7.38 -12.14 -9.22
N CYS A 43 6.22 -12.14 -8.56
CA CYS A 43 5.53 -13.36 -8.13
C CYS A 43 4.41 -13.75 -9.11
N ASP A 44 4.32 -15.03 -9.41
CA ASP A 44 3.22 -15.56 -10.20
C ASP A 44 1.93 -15.74 -9.37
N PHE A 45 0.88 -16.30 -9.98
CA PHE A 45 -0.41 -16.45 -9.30
C PHE A 45 -0.34 -17.41 -8.11
N ASP A 46 0.33 -18.54 -8.28
CA ASP A 46 0.40 -19.60 -7.26
C ASP A 46 1.29 -19.15 -6.09
N GLU A 47 2.37 -18.41 -6.39
CA GLU A 47 3.21 -17.76 -5.39
C GLU A 47 2.44 -16.69 -4.60
N GLN A 48 1.69 -15.82 -5.27
CA GLN A 48 0.86 -14.81 -4.60
C GLN A 48 -0.20 -15.45 -3.70
N GLN A 49 -0.80 -16.54 -4.14
CA GLN A 49 -1.73 -17.31 -3.31
C GLN A 49 -1.02 -17.90 -2.10
N ARG A 50 0.13 -18.55 -2.29
CA ARG A 50 0.89 -19.16 -1.19
C ARG A 50 1.38 -18.11 -0.17
N ILE A 51 1.81 -16.91 -0.65
CA ILE A 51 2.19 -15.80 0.23
C ILE A 51 1.02 -15.38 1.13
N LEU A 52 -0.17 -15.21 0.55
CA LEU A 52 -1.35 -14.85 1.34
C LEU A 52 -1.71 -15.94 2.35
N GLU A 53 -1.69 -17.20 1.94
CA GLU A 53 -2.01 -18.35 2.80
C GLU A 53 -1.08 -18.42 4.01
N PHE A 54 0.25 -18.41 3.80
CA PHE A 54 1.15 -18.50 4.94
C PHE A 54 1.11 -17.24 5.85
N CYS A 55 0.82 -16.07 5.29
CA CYS A 55 0.64 -14.87 6.11
C CYS A 55 -0.63 -14.97 6.97
N LEU A 56 -1.72 -15.54 6.44
CA LEU A 56 -2.94 -15.79 7.19
C LEU A 56 -2.74 -16.87 8.26
N GLU A 57 -1.98 -17.92 7.95
CA GLU A 57 -1.61 -18.95 8.92
C GLU A 57 -0.84 -18.39 10.14
N GLU A 58 0.02 -17.39 9.91
CA GLU A 58 0.84 -16.77 10.97
C GLU A 58 0.08 -15.70 11.76
N GLU A 59 -0.62 -14.79 11.09
CA GLU A 59 -1.10 -13.55 11.70
C GLU A 59 -2.59 -13.26 11.46
N GLY A 60 -3.29 -14.10 10.71
CA GLY A 60 -4.70 -13.85 10.33
C GLY A 60 -5.67 -13.69 11.50
N ASP A 61 -5.39 -14.33 12.64
CA ASP A 61 -6.18 -14.20 13.86
C ASP A 61 -5.79 -12.95 14.67
N ASN A 62 -4.62 -12.37 14.44
CA ASN A 62 -4.06 -11.25 15.21
C ASN A 62 -4.31 -9.90 14.53
N LEU A 63 -4.11 -9.82 13.22
CA LEU A 63 -4.22 -8.59 12.44
C LEU A 63 -4.94 -8.82 11.10
N PRO A 64 -5.79 -7.89 10.67
CA PRO A 64 -6.37 -7.92 9.33
C PRO A 64 -5.28 -7.94 8.26
N LEU A 65 -5.41 -8.86 7.28
CA LEU A 65 -4.52 -8.92 6.13
C LEU A 65 -5.21 -8.34 4.89
N ILE A 66 -4.52 -7.40 4.26
CA ILE A 66 -4.92 -6.73 3.02
C ILE A 66 -4.12 -7.35 1.87
N ASN A 67 -4.78 -7.91 0.86
CA ASN A 67 -4.08 -8.50 -0.28
C ASN A 67 -3.91 -7.51 -1.42
N GLY A 68 -2.71 -7.40 -1.96
CA GLY A 68 -2.44 -6.63 -3.17
C GLY A 68 -3.01 -7.32 -4.41
N ILE A 69 -3.59 -6.52 -5.30
CA ILE A 69 -4.07 -6.97 -6.63
C ILE A 69 -3.22 -6.26 -7.67
N TYR A 70 -2.19 -6.94 -8.15
CA TYR A 70 -1.28 -6.44 -9.17
C TYR A 70 -1.47 -7.25 -10.45
N ALA A 71 -2.14 -6.68 -11.44
CA ALA A 71 -2.41 -7.33 -12.72
C ALA A 71 -2.76 -6.31 -13.80
N ASP A 72 -2.30 -6.54 -15.03
CA ASP A 72 -2.62 -5.69 -16.18
C ASP A 72 -4.01 -5.98 -16.75
N GLY A 73 -4.44 -7.24 -16.73
CA GLY A 73 -5.73 -7.66 -17.25
C GLY A 73 -6.82 -7.63 -16.17
N SER A 74 -7.99 -7.01 -16.47
CA SER A 74 -9.10 -6.92 -15.53
C SER A 74 -9.63 -8.30 -15.09
N LEU A 75 -9.66 -9.29 -15.99
CA LEU A 75 -10.08 -10.66 -15.63
C LEU A 75 -9.06 -11.37 -14.75
N GLN A 76 -7.76 -11.10 -14.94
CA GLN A 76 -6.70 -11.60 -14.06
C GLN A 76 -6.82 -10.96 -12.66
N ALA A 77 -7.04 -9.64 -12.60
CA ALA A 77 -7.28 -8.92 -11.35
C ALA A 77 -8.49 -9.48 -10.60
N ALA A 78 -9.59 -9.76 -11.30
CA ALA A 78 -10.79 -10.40 -10.74
C ALA A 78 -10.51 -11.83 -10.21
N ARG A 79 -9.64 -12.60 -10.91
CA ARG A 79 -9.22 -13.93 -10.43
C ARG A 79 -8.43 -13.82 -9.11
N LEU A 80 -7.49 -12.87 -9.02
CA LEU A 80 -6.73 -12.59 -7.80
C LEU A 80 -7.65 -12.13 -6.65
N ALA A 81 -8.66 -11.31 -6.96
CA ALA A 81 -9.62 -10.84 -5.95
C ALA A 81 -10.46 -12.00 -5.38
N ARG A 82 -10.92 -12.92 -6.22
CA ARG A 82 -11.63 -14.14 -5.76
C ARG A 82 -10.73 -15.05 -4.92
N MET A 83 -9.49 -15.24 -5.35
CA MET A 83 -8.49 -16.00 -4.58
C MET A 83 -8.30 -15.36 -3.20
N ALA A 84 -8.10 -14.04 -3.13
CA ALA A 84 -7.90 -13.34 -1.87
C ALA A 84 -9.11 -13.46 -0.93
N GLN A 85 -10.33 -13.33 -1.44
CA GLN A 85 -11.56 -13.55 -0.66
C GLN A 85 -11.67 -14.98 -0.15
N THR A 86 -11.41 -15.96 -1.00
CA THR A 86 -11.50 -17.38 -0.65
C THR A 86 -10.47 -17.76 0.40
N ALA A 87 -9.26 -17.21 0.33
CA ALA A 87 -8.21 -17.43 1.32
C ALA A 87 -8.50 -16.76 2.67
N GLY A 88 -9.30 -15.68 2.73
CA GLY A 88 -9.67 -15.00 3.97
C GLY A 88 -9.07 -13.61 4.16
N ALA A 89 -8.57 -12.96 3.11
CA ALA A 89 -8.19 -11.54 3.19
C ALA A 89 -9.37 -10.66 3.60
N GLN A 90 -9.11 -9.57 4.31
CA GLN A 90 -10.15 -8.66 4.80
C GLN A 90 -10.35 -7.43 3.91
N ALA A 91 -9.39 -7.12 3.03
CA ALA A 91 -9.49 -6.04 2.07
C ALA A 91 -8.51 -6.27 0.90
N LEU A 92 -8.68 -5.47 -0.15
CA LEU A 92 -7.80 -5.47 -1.32
C LEU A 92 -7.08 -4.12 -1.46
N LEU A 93 -5.78 -4.15 -1.79
CA LEU A 93 -5.05 -3.00 -2.32
C LEU A 93 -4.92 -3.16 -3.83
N VAL A 94 -5.67 -2.36 -4.60
CA VAL A 94 -5.72 -2.49 -6.06
C VAL A 94 -4.75 -1.52 -6.70
N PHE A 95 -3.78 -2.08 -7.43
CA PHE A 95 -2.78 -1.32 -8.18
C PHE A 95 -3.35 -0.81 -9.50
N PRO A 96 -2.85 0.33 -10.01
CA PRO A 96 -3.14 0.72 -11.38
C PRO A 96 -2.43 -0.24 -12.35
N PRO A 97 -3.12 -0.75 -13.38
CA PRO A 97 -2.50 -1.64 -14.35
C PRO A 97 -1.44 -0.92 -15.19
N ASN A 98 -0.36 -1.61 -15.56
CA ASN A 98 0.71 -1.06 -16.40
C ASN A 98 0.21 -0.68 -17.80
N SER A 99 -0.88 -1.28 -18.27
CA SER A 99 -1.53 -0.94 -19.53
C SER A 99 -2.02 0.53 -19.60
N MET A 100 -2.04 1.24 -18.48
CA MET A 100 -2.36 2.67 -18.43
C MET A 100 -1.18 3.61 -18.69
N ILE A 101 0.07 3.13 -18.65
CA ILE A 101 1.29 3.97 -18.70
C ILE A 101 1.31 4.91 -19.91
N MET A 102 0.82 4.50 -21.06
CA MET A 102 0.84 5.30 -22.30
C MET A 102 -0.39 6.20 -22.47
N GLY A 103 -0.90 6.77 -21.39
CA GLY A 103 -2.03 7.70 -21.43
C GLY A 103 -3.39 7.07 -21.14
N GLY A 104 -3.44 5.79 -20.79
CA GLY A 104 -4.69 5.11 -20.43
C GLY A 104 -5.42 5.75 -19.25
N GLN A 105 -4.67 6.37 -18.30
CA GLN A 105 -5.27 7.11 -17.19
C GLN A 105 -6.16 8.28 -17.64
N LEU A 106 -5.97 8.79 -18.86
CA LEU A 106 -6.80 9.84 -19.45
C LEU A 106 -8.13 9.32 -20.01
N ARG A 107 -8.37 8.00 -19.95
CA ARG A 107 -9.60 7.34 -20.33
C ARG A 107 -10.31 6.79 -19.09
N PRO A 108 -11.21 7.55 -18.45
CA PRO A 108 -11.89 7.12 -17.21
C PRO A 108 -12.55 5.75 -17.32
N GLU A 109 -13.06 5.39 -18.50
CA GLU A 109 -13.71 4.11 -18.75
C GLU A 109 -12.77 2.91 -18.57
N MET A 110 -11.46 3.06 -18.82
CA MET A 110 -10.49 2.00 -18.60
C MET A 110 -10.35 1.69 -17.10
N ALA A 111 -10.18 2.73 -16.28
CA ALA A 111 -10.11 2.59 -14.84
C ALA A 111 -11.42 2.05 -14.25
N LEU A 112 -12.56 2.62 -14.66
CA LEU A 112 -13.88 2.18 -14.21
C LEU A 112 -14.14 0.72 -14.54
N THR A 113 -13.88 0.30 -15.78
CA THR A 113 -14.08 -1.10 -16.18
C THR A 113 -13.20 -2.04 -15.38
N HIS A 114 -11.92 -1.69 -15.17
CA HIS A 114 -10.99 -2.50 -14.39
C HIS A 114 -11.50 -2.70 -12.95
N PHE A 115 -11.83 -1.61 -12.26
CA PHE A 115 -12.29 -1.68 -10.86
C PHE A 115 -13.68 -2.30 -10.72
N LYS A 116 -14.61 -2.08 -11.66
CA LYS A 116 -15.92 -2.74 -11.66
C LYS A 116 -15.77 -4.26 -11.84
N THR A 117 -14.90 -4.69 -12.75
CA THR A 117 -14.64 -6.13 -12.96
C THR A 117 -14.08 -6.80 -11.69
N ILE A 118 -13.27 -6.08 -10.90
CA ILE A 118 -12.81 -6.57 -9.60
C ILE A 118 -13.97 -6.58 -8.59
N ALA A 119 -14.73 -5.49 -8.50
CA ALA A 119 -15.85 -5.36 -7.58
C ALA A 119 -16.96 -6.41 -7.82
N ASP A 120 -17.19 -6.78 -9.08
CA ASP A 120 -18.15 -7.83 -9.44
C ASP A 120 -17.65 -9.25 -9.08
N ALA A 121 -16.39 -9.38 -8.75
CA ALA A 121 -15.76 -10.68 -8.44
C ALA A 121 -15.61 -10.95 -6.94
N THR A 122 -15.83 -9.96 -6.07
CA THR A 122 -15.59 -10.06 -4.63
C THR A 122 -16.42 -9.03 -3.85
N ASP A 123 -16.78 -9.39 -2.61
CA ASP A 123 -17.40 -8.46 -1.65
C ASP A 123 -16.39 -7.69 -0.80
N LEU A 124 -15.10 -7.94 -0.97
CA LEU A 124 -14.05 -7.31 -0.16
C LEU A 124 -13.99 -5.79 -0.41
N PRO A 125 -13.78 -4.99 0.64
CA PRO A 125 -13.51 -3.57 0.49
C PRO A 125 -12.18 -3.34 -0.24
N MET A 126 -12.13 -2.29 -1.07
CA MET A 126 -10.96 -1.96 -1.88
C MET A 126 -10.31 -0.65 -1.42
N ILE A 127 -8.98 -0.66 -1.46
CA ILE A 127 -8.11 0.51 -1.35
C ILE A 127 -7.54 0.77 -2.75
N VAL A 128 -7.84 1.93 -3.34
CA VAL A 128 -7.23 2.32 -4.63
C VAL A 128 -5.81 2.78 -4.38
N PHE A 129 -4.83 2.22 -5.09
CA PHE A 129 -3.49 2.74 -5.03
C PHE A 129 -3.32 3.87 -6.06
N GLN A 130 -3.26 5.11 -5.57
CA GLN A 130 -3.06 6.31 -6.36
C GLN A 130 -1.58 6.54 -6.60
N TYR A 131 -1.14 6.42 -7.85
CA TYR A 131 0.23 6.69 -8.30
C TYR A 131 0.42 8.17 -8.68
N PRO A 132 1.68 8.63 -8.84
CA PRO A 132 1.97 9.92 -9.43
C PRO A 132 1.39 10.04 -10.84
N GLN A 133 0.75 11.15 -11.17
CA GLN A 133 0.17 11.34 -12.51
C GLN A 133 1.24 11.31 -13.61
N VAL A 134 2.46 11.79 -13.32
CA VAL A 134 3.60 11.75 -14.24
C VAL A 134 4.05 10.33 -14.60
N SER A 135 3.70 9.31 -13.82
CA SER A 135 3.97 7.91 -14.15
C SER A 135 3.11 7.39 -15.31
N GLY A 136 2.04 8.10 -15.67
CA GLY A 136 1.03 7.64 -16.61
C GLY A 136 0.00 6.65 -16.02
N GLN A 137 0.17 6.26 -14.73
CA GLN A 137 -0.73 5.33 -14.02
C GLN A 137 -1.59 6.02 -12.96
N GLY A 138 -1.27 7.28 -12.59
CA GLY A 138 -2.03 8.03 -11.61
C GLY A 138 -3.37 8.49 -12.16
N TYR A 139 -4.44 8.24 -11.43
CA TYR A 139 -5.79 8.65 -11.84
C TYR A 139 -5.96 10.16 -11.68
N PRO A 140 -6.46 10.88 -12.72
CA PRO A 140 -6.96 12.24 -12.55
C PRO A 140 -8.02 12.30 -11.45
N PHE A 141 -8.09 13.42 -10.72
CA PHE A 141 -9.01 13.53 -9.58
C PHE A 141 -10.46 13.22 -9.96
N ASP A 142 -10.95 13.74 -11.10
CA ASP A 142 -12.33 13.50 -11.55
C ASP A 142 -12.59 12.02 -11.88
N THR A 143 -11.59 11.32 -12.43
CA THR A 143 -11.66 9.87 -12.64
C THR A 143 -11.75 9.12 -11.32
N LEU A 144 -10.87 9.46 -10.36
CA LEU A 144 -10.87 8.87 -9.02
C LEU A 144 -12.22 9.12 -8.30
N LEU A 145 -12.71 10.35 -8.36
CA LEU A 145 -14.01 10.72 -7.78
C LEU A 145 -15.15 9.88 -8.38
N ARG A 146 -15.18 9.73 -9.70
CA ARG A 146 -16.17 8.92 -10.40
C ARG A 146 -16.07 7.43 -10.05
N MET A 147 -14.85 6.88 -9.95
CA MET A 147 -14.62 5.51 -9.48
C MET A 147 -15.24 5.29 -8.10
N ILE A 148 -15.01 6.21 -7.18
CA ILE A 148 -15.53 6.13 -5.81
C ILE A 148 -17.06 6.22 -5.80
N GLN A 149 -17.64 7.11 -6.60
CA GLN A 149 -19.10 7.27 -6.70
C GLN A 149 -19.80 6.02 -7.25
N GLU A 150 -19.23 5.42 -8.31
CA GLU A 150 -19.84 4.30 -9.02
C GLU A 150 -19.52 2.92 -8.40
N ILE A 151 -18.50 2.82 -7.52
CA ILE A 151 -18.03 1.55 -6.96
C ILE A 151 -18.05 1.62 -5.42
N PRO A 152 -19.13 1.21 -4.77
CA PRO A 152 -19.31 1.34 -3.32
C PRO A 152 -18.30 0.57 -2.46
N SER A 153 -17.67 -0.48 -3.00
CA SER A 153 -16.61 -1.25 -2.32
C SER A 153 -15.28 -0.50 -2.19
N ILE A 154 -15.05 0.59 -2.92
CA ILE A 154 -13.89 1.46 -2.68
C ILE A 154 -14.11 2.22 -1.37
N LYS A 155 -13.28 1.98 -0.35
CA LYS A 155 -13.37 2.57 1.00
C LYS A 155 -12.22 3.50 1.33
N ALA A 156 -11.09 3.35 0.63
CA ALA A 156 -9.89 4.13 0.88
C ALA A 156 -9.07 4.35 -0.39
N ILE A 157 -8.16 5.30 -0.31
CA ILE A 157 -7.04 5.41 -1.23
C ILE A 157 -5.72 5.27 -0.47
N LYS A 158 -4.74 4.60 -1.07
CA LYS A 158 -3.33 4.70 -0.71
C LYS A 158 -2.72 5.74 -1.63
N ASP A 159 -2.40 6.90 -1.08
CA ASP A 159 -1.97 8.05 -1.88
C ASP A 159 -0.45 8.12 -1.99
N TRP A 160 0.03 7.95 -3.21
CA TRP A 160 1.39 8.20 -3.65
C TRP A 160 1.40 9.16 -4.84
N SER A 161 0.55 10.17 -4.82
CA SER A 161 0.50 11.17 -5.90
C SER A 161 1.84 11.90 -6.10
N ASN A 162 2.67 11.94 -5.07
CA ASN A 162 3.95 12.68 -5.00
C ASN A 162 3.80 14.15 -5.38
N ASP A 163 2.63 14.71 -5.11
CA ASP A 163 2.21 16.09 -5.34
C ASP A 163 1.45 16.57 -4.10
N ALA A 164 2.04 17.51 -3.36
CA ALA A 164 1.48 17.98 -2.10
C ALA A 164 0.12 18.67 -2.27
N MET A 165 -0.08 19.42 -3.37
CA MET A 165 -1.37 20.09 -3.64
C MET A 165 -2.46 19.09 -3.97
N LEU A 166 -2.15 18.07 -4.79
CA LEU A 166 -3.08 17.00 -5.12
C LEU A 166 -3.40 16.14 -3.88
N HIS A 167 -2.37 15.85 -3.05
CA HIS A 167 -2.56 15.12 -1.81
C HIS A 167 -3.48 15.87 -0.83
N GLU A 168 -3.27 17.17 -0.65
CA GLU A 168 -4.18 17.98 0.17
C GLU A 168 -5.59 18.01 -0.39
N LYS A 169 -5.74 18.11 -1.71
CA LYS A 169 -7.05 18.00 -2.37
C LYS A 169 -7.73 16.66 -2.09
N HIS A 170 -6.99 15.54 -2.19
CA HIS A 170 -7.52 14.23 -1.82
C HIS A 170 -8.02 14.20 -0.37
N ILE A 171 -7.23 14.73 0.56
CA ILE A 171 -7.60 14.81 1.98
C ILE A 171 -8.88 15.63 2.16
N ARG A 172 -8.92 16.88 1.66
CA ARG A 172 -10.06 17.79 1.88
C ARG A 172 -11.34 17.29 1.23
N GLU A 173 -11.25 16.89 -0.03
CA GLU A 173 -12.43 16.53 -0.81
C GLU A 173 -12.94 15.12 -0.52
N LEU A 174 -12.06 14.13 -0.47
CA LEU A 174 -12.50 12.75 -0.31
C LEU A 174 -12.90 12.43 1.13
N GLN A 175 -12.15 12.90 2.12
CA GLN A 175 -12.56 12.76 3.53
C GLN A 175 -13.78 13.63 3.83
N GLY A 176 -13.91 14.80 3.17
CA GLY A 176 -15.06 15.69 3.28
C GLY A 176 -16.34 15.16 2.63
N GLY A 177 -16.28 14.04 1.94
CA GLY A 177 -17.47 13.41 1.36
C GLY A 177 -17.85 13.89 -0.02
N ALA A 178 -16.96 14.51 -0.81
CA ALA A 178 -17.23 14.96 -2.19
C ALA A 178 -17.76 13.83 -3.10
N ALA A 179 -17.44 12.59 -2.81
CA ALA A 179 -17.95 11.42 -3.52
C ALA A 179 -19.33 10.92 -3.03
N GLY A 180 -20.05 11.69 -2.22
CA GLY A 180 -21.30 11.28 -1.58
C GLY A 180 -21.11 10.46 -0.30
N ARG A 181 -19.86 10.16 0.05
CA ARG A 181 -19.42 9.51 1.29
C ARG A 181 -17.97 9.85 1.59
N ALA A 182 -17.59 9.79 2.87
CA ALA A 182 -16.21 9.95 3.28
C ALA A 182 -15.36 8.74 2.85
N ILE A 183 -14.15 9.02 2.37
CA ILE A 183 -13.16 8.03 1.95
C ILE A 183 -11.89 8.22 2.78
N THR A 184 -11.36 7.13 3.31
CA THR A 184 -10.09 7.14 4.04
C THR A 184 -8.93 7.44 3.08
N VAL A 185 -8.11 8.44 3.43
CA VAL A 185 -6.88 8.77 2.71
C VAL A 185 -5.68 8.29 3.53
N LEU A 186 -5.01 7.25 3.03
CA LEU A 186 -3.80 6.68 3.64
C LEU A 186 -2.58 7.20 2.87
N THR A 187 -1.64 7.81 3.56
CA THR A 187 -0.41 8.29 2.91
C THR A 187 0.61 7.16 2.74
N THR A 188 1.37 7.23 1.65
CA THR A 188 2.60 6.44 1.45
C THR A 188 3.76 7.34 0.98
N HIS A 189 3.68 8.64 1.24
CA HIS A 189 4.71 9.62 0.90
C HIS A 189 5.89 9.51 1.88
N SER A 190 6.61 8.40 1.82
CA SER A 190 7.63 8.04 2.82
C SER A 190 8.79 9.02 2.90
N ALA A 191 9.06 9.80 1.83
CA ALA A 191 10.09 10.84 1.84
C ALA A 191 9.69 12.11 2.61
N TRP A 192 8.38 12.35 2.86
CA TRP A 192 7.85 13.52 3.55
C TRP A 192 6.62 13.17 4.41
N LEU A 193 6.70 12.03 5.10
CA LEU A 193 5.60 11.39 5.82
C LEU A 193 4.99 12.31 6.89
N MET A 194 5.82 13.02 7.68
CA MET A 194 5.34 13.94 8.70
C MET A 194 4.48 15.06 8.11
N ALA A 195 4.91 15.66 7.01
CA ALA A 195 4.14 16.72 6.34
C ALA A 195 2.77 16.19 5.85
N SER A 196 2.76 15.01 5.23
CA SER A 196 1.54 14.36 4.76
C SER A 196 0.55 14.07 5.90
N LEU A 197 1.03 13.55 7.03
CA LEU A 197 0.20 13.32 8.22
C LEU A 197 -0.31 14.64 8.82
N SER A 198 0.51 15.69 8.82
CA SER A 198 0.14 17.02 9.31
C SER A 198 -0.92 17.70 8.45
N MET A 199 -1.02 17.37 7.14
CA MET A 199 -2.11 17.81 6.27
C MET A 199 -3.45 17.17 6.66
N GLY A 200 -3.44 16.06 7.41
CA GLY A 200 -4.65 15.41 7.91
C GLY A 200 -4.96 14.06 7.29
N ALA A 201 -3.97 13.37 6.69
CA ALA A 201 -4.17 12.00 6.25
C ALA A 201 -4.66 11.11 7.43
N ASN A 202 -5.61 10.20 7.17
CA ASN A 202 -6.24 9.37 8.21
C ASN A 202 -5.27 8.35 8.82
N GLY A 203 -4.26 7.97 8.08
CA GLY A 203 -3.26 6.98 8.47
C GLY A 203 -2.20 6.84 7.39
N LEU A 204 -1.40 5.78 7.52
CA LEU A 204 -0.35 5.49 6.54
C LEU A 204 -0.37 4.02 6.12
N LEU A 205 0.03 3.77 4.87
CA LEU A 205 0.26 2.45 4.31
C LEU A 205 1.57 2.50 3.53
N SER A 206 2.69 2.24 4.20
CA SER A 206 4.04 2.52 3.70
C SER A 206 4.90 1.27 3.62
N GLY A 207 5.64 1.10 2.50
CA GLY A 207 6.60 0.01 2.35
C GLY A 207 7.74 0.06 3.37
N ALA A 208 8.21 1.25 3.75
CA ALA A 208 9.21 1.42 4.80
C ALA A 208 8.75 0.93 6.19
N GLY A 209 7.44 0.79 6.40
CA GLY A 209 6.88 0.14 7.58
C GLY A 209 7.32 -1.31 7.77
N SER A 210 7.81 -1.96 6.71
CA SER A 210 8.44 -3.29 6.83
C SER A 210 9.79 -3.27 7.56
N VAL A 211 10.43 -2.12 7.66
CA VAL A 211 11.76 -1.98 8.31
C VAL A 211 11.68 -1.19 9.61
N ILE A 212 10.88 -0.14 9.63
CA ILE A 212 10.77 0.81 10.74
C ILE A 212 9.32 1.02 11.21
N PRO A 213 8.56 -0.07 11.46
CA PRO A 213 7.15 0.07 11.82
C PRO A 213 6.95 0.88 13.10
N GLU A 214 7.80 0.69 14.11
CA GLU A 214 7.72 1.39 15.39
C GLU A 214 7.89 2.91 15.25
N LEU A 215 8.84 3.35 14.39
CA LEU A 215 9.03 4.78 14.12
C LEU A 215 7.84 5.39 13.37
N GLN A 216 7.24 4.64 12.46
CA GLN A 216 6.07 5.11 11.72
C GLN A 216 4.82 5.20 12.61
N VAL A 217 4.61 4.23 13.47
CA VAL A 217 3.53 4.26 14.47
C VAL A 217 3.72 5.44 15.42
N ALA A 218 4.94 5.61 15.96
CA ALA A 218 5.25 6.71 16.87
C ALA A 218 5.05 8.08 16.20
N LEU A 219 5.49 8.24 14.93
CA LEU A 219 5.27 9.48 14.17
C LEU A 219 3.78 9.76 13.99
N PHE A 220 3.01 8.75 13.58
CA PHE A 220 1.56 8.90 13.41
C PHE A 220 0.89 9.33 14.71
N GLN A 221 1.22 8.69 15.83
CA GLN A 221 0.66 9.00 17.15
C GLN A 221 1.02 10.42 17.60
N ALA A 222 2.28 10.84 17.44
CA ALA A 222 2.73 12.18 17.82
C ALA A 222 1.99 13.26 17.00
N VAL A 223 1.90 13.11 15.68
CA VAL A 223 1.17 14.05 14.82
C VAL A 223 -0.32 14.06 15.17
N LYS A 224 -0.93 12.90 15.43
CA LYS A 224 -2.34 12.77 15.80
C LYS A 224 -2.65 13.45 17.14
N ALA A 225 -1.72 13.40 18.08
CA ALA A 225 -1.81 14.08 19.38
C ALA A 225 -1.52 15.59 19.30
N GLY A 226 -1.06 16.11 18.15
CA GLY A 226 -0.63 17.49 17.99
C GLY A 226 0.74 17.79 18.61
N ASP A 227 1.49 16.75 18.99
CA ASP A 227 2.86 16.87 19.52
C ASP A 227 3.87 16.99 18.37
N LEU A 228 3.96 18.20 17.83
CA LEU A 228 4.85 18.48 16.70
C LEU A 228 6.33 18.37 17.07
N ALA A 229 6.70 18.63 18.32
CA ALA A 229 8.10 18.56 18.77
C ALA A 229 8.58 17.07 18.75
N THR A 230 7.80 16.17 19.33
CA THR A 230 8.07 14.73 19.26
C THR A 230 8.00 14.23 17.81
N GLY A 231 7.00 14.67 17.05
CA GLY A 231 6.87 14.33 15.63
C GLY A 231 8.11 14.71 14.83
N GLN A 232 8.65 15.92 15.03
CA GLN A 232 9.87 16.38 14.37
C GLN A 232 11.09 15.54 14.75
N ALA A 233 11.27 15.24 16.03
CA ALA A 233 12.39 14.43 16.50
C ALA A 233 12.35 12.99 15.92
N ILE A 234 11.16 12.41 15.76
CA ILE A 234 10.99 11.10 15.10
C ILE A 234 11.27 11.23 13.61
N ASN A 235 10.75 12.26 12.96
CA ASN A 235 10.95 12.50 11.53
C ASN A 235 12.44 12.67 11.18
N ASP A 236 13.23 13.32 12.04
CA ASP A 236 14.68 13.48 11.88
C ASP A 236 15.41 12.11 11.88
N ARG A 237 14.87 11.12 12.59
CA ARG A 237 15.38 9.74 12.55
C ARG A 237 14.94 8.99 11.29
N ILE A 238 13.72 9.24 10.80
CA ILE A 238 13.18 8.60 9.59
C ILE A 238 13.84 9.16 8.33
N TYR A 239 14.15 10.45 8.28
CA TYR A 239 14.63 11.15 7.09
C TYR A 239 15.84 10.48 6.41
N PRO A 240 16.96 10.16 7.10
CA PRO A 240 18.10 9.53 6.45
C PRO A 240 17.78 8.15 5.88
N LEU A 241 16.91 7.38 6.53
CA LEU A 241 16.45 6.08 6.03
C LEU A 241 15.59 6.25 4.77
N ALA A 242 14.67 7.21 4.76
CA ALA A 242 13.85 7.51 3.60
C ALA A 242 14.71 7.94 2.40
N GLN A 243 15.77 8.74 2.62
CA GLN A 243 16.73 9.10 1.59
C GLN A 243 17.48 7.87 1.06
N ALA A 244 17.90 6.96 1.92
CA ALA A 244 18.56 5.73 1.51
C ALA A 244 17.63 4.82 0.70
N PHE A 245 16.39 4.60 1.16
CA PHE A 245 15.45 3.68 0.53
C PHE A 245 14.99 4.17 -0.85
N TYR A 246 14.66 5.46 -0.98
CA TYR A 246 13.96 6.00 -2.16
C TYR A 246 14.85 6.81 -3.12
N THR A 247 16.18 6.75 -2.95
CA THR A 247 17.10 7.32 -3.94
C THR A 247 17.04 6.53 -5.26
N PRO A 248 17.29 7.18 -6.44
CA PRO A 248 17.40 6.45 -7.70
C PRO A 248 18.55 5.41 -7.71
N PRO A 249 18.37 4.29 -8.42
CA PRO A 249 17.14 3.85 -9.07
C PRO A 249 16.07 3.42 -8.05
N PHE A 250 14.84 3.91 -8.23
CA PHE A 250 13.76 3.73 -7.25
C PHE A 250 13.43 2.24 -6.99
N LEU A 251 13.47 1.39 -8.01
CA LEU A 251 13.16 -0.03 -7.86
C LEU A 251 14.15 -0.80 -6.97
N ASP A 252 15.35 -0.26 -6.76
CA ASP A 252 16.33 -0.83 -5.85
C ASP A 252 15.99 -0.65 -4.36
N MET A 253 14.89 0.02 -4.06
CA MET A 253 14.40 0.21 -2.68
C MET A 253 14.20 -1.11 -1.95
N HIS A 254 13.80 -2.18 -2.66
CA HIS A 254 13.57 -3.49 -2.05
C HIS A 254 14.87 -4.07 -1.48
N ASN A 255 15.96 -4.05 -2.28
CA ASN A 255 17.26 -4.52 -1.84
C ASN A 255 17.78 -3.68 -0.67
N ARG A 256 17.68 -2.35 -0.75
CA ARG A 256 18.14 -1.46 0.34
C ARG A 256 17.37 -1.70 1.63
N MET A 257 16.07 -1.97 1.55
CA MET A 257 15.25 -2.31 2.72
C MET A 257 15.64 -3.69 3.29
N LYS A 258 15.92 -4.69 2.42
CA LYS A 258 16.39 -6.01 2.84
C LYS A 258 17.75 -5.92 3.49
N GLU A 259 18.71 -5.19 2.90
CA GLU A 259 20.02 -4.94 3.52
C GLU A 259 19.89 -4.26 4.90
N CYS A 260 18.93 -3.37 5.04
CA CYS A 260 18.67 -2.74 6.34
C CYS A 260 18.18 -3.76 7.38
N LEU A 261 17.34 -4.73 6.98
CA LEU A 261 16.94 -5.83 7.89
C LEU A 261 18.14 -6.69 8.29
N VAL A 262 19.04 -6.99 7.34
CA VAL A 262 20.31 -7.70 7.63
C VAL A 262 21.14 -6.95 8.69
N LEU A 263 21.33 -5.64 8.50
CA LEU A 263 22.06 -4.79 9.46
C LEU A 263 21.38 -4.71 10.83
N LEU A 264 20.06 -4.87 10.88
CA LEU A 264 19.30 -4.92 12.14
C LEU A 264 19.28 -6.32 12.77
N GLY A 265 19.87 -7.33 12.14
CA GLY A 265 19.82 -8.72 12.60
C GLY A 265 18.44 -9.37 12.47
N ARG A 266 17.61 -8.84 11.59
CA ARG A 266 16.23 -9.32 11.29
C ARG A 266 16.25 -10.07 9.95
N GLN A 267 16.72 -11.33 9.94
CA GLN A 267 16.77 -12.17 8.74
C GLN A 267 15.80 -13.35 8.82
#